data_fc1eb11f32f9dfe85842073bf6fbbc04
#
_entry.id   fc1eb11f32f9dfe85842073bf6fbbc04
#
_cell.length_a   1.000
_cell.length_b   1.000
_cell.length_c   1.000
_cell.angle_alpha   90.00
_cell.angle_beta   90.00
_cell.angle_gamma   90.00
#
_symmetry.space_group_name_H-M   'P 1'
#
loop_
_entity.id
_entity.type
_entity.pdbx_description
1 polymer ?
#
loop_
_entity_poly.entity_id
_entity_poly.type
_entity_poly.pdbx_seq_one_letter_code
_entity_poly.pdbx_strand_id
1 'polypeptide(L)'
;MKKADICYKINKIQSALQDEQSKILFDARLNYSITKNNRLFYEAVDSFENKWYCPELEQFLSRTNGKEIILWGWGYHGRETKRVLDLCHCTIHYLCDRDEHKIGTKIEGISVISPEEVFENHRDSSVIIGSERYKDQMRQELLLHNFPERNILYPCYDHLQAQTDKKQYFDVFGPVENEVFIDAGAYDGNTILNFVNW
;
A
#
# COMPACT_ATOMS: atom_id res chain seq x y z
N MET A 1 -4.29 -30.42 14.19
CA MET A 1 -3.73 -30.72 12.85
C MET A 1 -2.28 -31.12 13.05
N LYS A 2 -1.86 -32.29 12.56
CA LYS A 2 -0.49 -32.79 12.73
C LYS A 2 0.46 -31.97 11.82
N LYS A 3 1.69 -31.70 12.28
CA LYS A 3 2.71 -30.92 11.55
C LYS A 3 2.97 -31.45 10.12
N ALA A 4 2.96 -32.78 9.95
CA ALA A 4 3.07 -33.46 8.65
C ALA A 4 1.93 -33.13 7.68
N ASP A 5 0.71 -32.90 8.17
CA ASP A 5 -0.46 -32.56 7.36
C ASP A 5 -0.34 -31.13 6.77
N ILE A 6 0.25 -30.19 7.51
CA ILE A 6 0.48 -28.82 7.03
C ILE A 6 1.53 -28.82 5.90
N CYS A 7 2.66 -29.49 6.11
CA CYS A 7 3.71 -29.56 5.10
C CYS A 7 3.21 -30.24 3.80
N TYR A 8 2.41 -31.31 3.93
CA TYR A 8 1.79 -31.95 2.78
C TYR A 8 0.87 -30.99 1.99
N LYS A 9 0.03 -30.22 2.70
CA LYS A 9 -0.87 -29.26 2.05
C LYS A 9 -0.11 -28.11 1.37
N ILE A 10 0.94 -27.59 2.00
CA ILE A 10 1.80 -26.55 1.42
C ILE A 10 2.43 -27.06 0.13
N ASN A 11 3.06 -28.22 0.15
CA ASN A 11 3.69 -28.82 -1.03
C ASN A 11 2.67 -29.09 -2.15
N LYS A 12 1.44 -29.55 -1.79
CA LYS A 12 0.38 -29.77 -2.77
C LYS A 12 -0.07 -28.48 -3.43
N ILE A 13 -0.20 -27.38 -2.69
CA ILE A 13 -0.55 -26.07 -3.26
C ILE A 13 0.58 -25.58 -4.16
N GLN A 14 1.81 -25.57 -3.68
CA GLN A 14 2.98 -25.09 -4.43
C GLN A 14 3.15 -25.86 -5.75
N SER A 15 3.00 -27.19 -5.71
CA SER A 15 3.09 -28.03 -6.91
C SER A 15 1.94 -27.87 -7.91
N ALA A 16 0.79 -27.30 -7.48
CA ALA A 16 -0.33 -26.97 -8.33
C ALA A 16 -0.17 -25.63 -9.06
N LEU A 17 0.73 -24.76 -8.61
CA LEU A 17 1.00 -23.48 -9.26
C LEU A 17 1.77 -23.72 -10.57
N GLN A 18 1.29 -23.12 -11.66
CA GLN A 18 1.80 -23.39 -13.01
C GLN A 18 3.03 -22.56 -13.36
N ASP A 19 3.09 -21.32 -12.88
CA ASP A 19 4.14 -20.38 -13.21
C ASP A 19 5.08 -20.10 -12.04
N GLU A 20 6.28 -19.66 -12.35
CA GLU A 20 7.32 -19.41 -11.37
C GLU A 20 7.01 -18.18 -10.48
N GLN A 21 6.35 -17.16 -11.03
CA GLN A 21 5.96 -15.97 -10.28
C GLN A 21 4.97 -16.30 -9.17
N SER A 22 3.95 -17.10 -9.49
CA SER A 22 2.99 -17.61 -8.50
C SER A 22 3.65 -18.41 -7.39
N LYS A 23 4.66 -19.22 -7.70
CA LYS A 23 5.42 -19.97 -6.68
C LYS A 23 6.23 -19.04 -5.77
N ILE A 24 6.94 -18.08 -6.35
CA ILE A 24 7.71 -17.07 -5.60
C ILE A 24 6.80 -16.27 -4.66
N LEU A 25 5.65 -15.80 -5.16
CA LEU A 25 4.67 -15.08 -4.34
C LEU A 25 4.08 -15.94 -3.23
N PHE A 26 3.78 -17.19 -3.53
CA PHE A 26 3.27 -18.14 -2.54
C PHE A 26 4.27 -18.35 -1.40
N ASP A 27 5.53 -18.58 -1.73
CA ASP A 27 6.59 -18.79 -0.74
C ASP A 27 6.85 -17.54 0.09
N ALA A 28 6.89 -16.37 -0.55
CA ALA A 28 7.04 -15.08 0.13
C ALA A 28 5.87 -14.81 1.09
N ARG A 29 4.62 -15.08 0.66
CA ARG A 29 3.42 -14.92 1.48
C ARG A 29 3.37 -15.90 2.64
N LEU A 30 3.76 -17.15 2.41
CA LEU A 30 3.86 -18.17 3.45
C LEU A 30 4.89 -17.77 4.51
N ASN A 31 6.05 -17.30 4.08
CA ASN A 31 7.11 -16.80 4.96
C ASN A 31 6.64 -15.62 5.81
N TYR A 32 5.96 -14.63 5.19
CA TYR A 32 5.33 -13.53 5.92
C TYR A 32 4.32 -14.03 6.97
N SER A 33 3.49 -15.01 6.62
CA SER A 33 2.50 -15.56 7.53
C SER A 33 3.11 -16.17 8.79
N ILE A 34 4.33 -16.73 8.67
CA ILE A 34 5.07 -17.36 9.77
C ILE A 34 5.88 -16.32 10.56
N THR A 35 6.65 -15.49 9.86
CA THR A 35 7.66 -14.60 10.46
C THR A 35 7.16 -13.21 10.78
N LYS A 36 6.05 -12.78 10.14
CA LYS A 36 5.56 -11.40 10.11
C LYS A 36 6.58 -10.39 9.52
N ASN A 37 7.59 -10.89 8.82
CA ASN A 37 8.59 -10.05 8.16
C ASN A 37 8.21 -9.83 6.69
N ASN A 38 7.98 -8.58 6.31
CA ASN A 38 7.58 -8.18 4.97
C ASN A 38 8.72 -8.22 3.94
N ARG A 39 9.97 -8.25 4.39
CA ARG A 39 11.13 -8.09 3.51
C ARG A 39 11.12 -9.05 2.32
N LEU A 40 10.94 -10.34 2.57
CA LEU A 40 10.92 -11.35 1.50
C LEU A 40 9.74 -11.18 0.54
N PHE A 41 8.61 -10.68 1.05
CA PHE A 41 7.47 -10.36 0.19
C PHE A 41 7.79 -9.20 -0.75
N TYR A 42 8.39 -8.12 -0.25
CA TYR A 42 8.78 -6.98 -1.07
C TYR A 42 9.88 -7.35 -2.08
N GLU A 43 10.90 -8.12 -1.66
CA GLU A 43 11.94 -8.63 -2.55
C GLU A 43 11.34 -9.48 -3.69
N ALA A 44 10.31 -10.29 -3.39
CA ALA A 44 9.61 -11.07 -4.40
C ALA A 44 8.83 -10.18 -5.38
N VAL A 45 8.10 -9.18 -4.88
CA VAL A 45 7.35 -8.23 -5.74
C VAL A 45 8.28 -7.41 -6.61
N ASP A 46 9.42 -6.96 -6.07
CA ASP A 46 10.43 -6.20 -6.81
C ASP A 46 11.10 -7.00 -7.93
N SER A 47 11.13 -8.33 -7.80
CA SER A 47 11.68 -9.20 -8.85
C SER A 47 10.82 -9.27 -10.10
N PHE A 48 9.57 -8.78 -10.05
CA PHE A 48 8.64 -8.80 -11.18
C PHE A 48 8.80 -7.55 -12.05
N GLU A 49 8.64 -7.70 -13.36
CA GLU A 49 8.73 -6.60 -14.33
C GLU A 49 7.63 -5.55 -14.13
N ASN A 50 6.45 -5.96 -13.63
CA ASN A 50 5.32 -5.09 -13.34
C ASN A 50 5.43 -4.50 -11.93
N LYS A 51 6.31 -3.53 -11.76
CA LYS A 51 6.42 -2.77 -10.50
C LYS A 51 5.20 -1.89 -10.28
N TRP A 52 4.85 -1.70 -9.02
CA TRP A 52 3.88 -0.67 -8.64
C TRP A 52 4.38 0.69 -9.13
N TYR A 53 3.61 1.32 -9.99
CA TYR A 53 3.93 2.61 -10.55
C TYR A 53 2.92 3.66 -10.10
N CYS A 54 3.38 4.64 -9.35
CA CYS A 54 2.60 5.81 -8.95
C CYS A 54 3.35 7.07 -9.40
N PRO A 55 3.03 7.62 -10.58
CA PRO A 55 3.74 8.78 -11.14
C PRO A 55 3.77 9.98 -10.20
N GLU A 56 2.68 10.22 -9.49
CA GLU A 56 2.56 11.33 -8.54
C GLU A 56 3.52 11.16 -7.36
N LEU A 57 3.65 9.93 -6.85
CA LEU A 57 4.59 9.61 -5.78
C LEU A 57 6.04 9.74 -6.28
N GLU A 58 6.37 9.22 -7.45
CA GLU A 58 7.71 9.34 -8.01
C GLU A 58 8.11 10.81 -8.25
N GLN A 59 7.21 11.62 -8.80
CA GLN A 59 7.45 13.04 -8.97
C GLN A 59 7.62 13.76 -7.63
N PHE A 60 6.81 13.39 -6.63
CA PHE A 60 6.91 13.94 -5.29
C PHE A 60 8.26 13.59 -4.66
N LEU A 61 8.65 12.32 -4.67
CA LEU A 61 9.92 11.84 -4.12
C LEU A 61 11.12 12.47 -4.83
N SER A 62 11.06 12.64 -6.14
CA SER A 62 12.10 13.33 -6.92
C SER A 62 12.26 14.80 -6.50
N ARG A 63 11.15 15.52 -6.27
CA ARG A 63 11.16 16.92 -5.85
C ARG A 63 11.60 17.13 -4.41
N THR A 64 11.40 16.11 -3.58
CA THR A 64 11.65 16.16 -2.13
C THR A 64 12.89 15.37 -1.73
N ASN A 65 13.73 15.03 -2.69
CA ASN A 65 14.93 14.24 -2.47
C ASN A 65 15.81 14.82 -1.34
N GLY A 66 16.16 13.98 -0.36
CA GLY A 66 16.94 14.34 0.80
C GLY A 66 16.17 15.01 1.94
N LYS A 67 14.86 15.20 1.81
CA LYS A 67 14.02 15.69 2.91
C LYS A 67 13.50 14.53 3.77
N GLU A 68 13.23 14.83 5.03
CA GLU A 68 12.47 13.93 5.89
C GLU A 68 11.06 13.72 5.32
N ILE A 69 10.56 12.50 5.38
CA ILE A 69 9.21 12.14 4.96
C ILE A 69 8.40 11.76 6.18
N ILE A 70 7.27 12.44 6.35
CA ILE A 70 6.32 12.23 7.42
C ILE A 70 5.03 11.68 6.82
N LEU A 71 4.55 10.55 7.31
CA LEU A 71 3.23 10.03 6.96
C LEU A 71 2.23 10.46 8.04
N TRP A 72 1.29 11.35 7.68
CA TRP A 72 0.29 11.86 8.59
C TRP A 72 -1.02 11.11 8.49
N GLY A 73 -1.38 10.44 9.57
CA GLY A 73 -2.57 9.59 9.73
C GLY A 73 -2.23 8.10 9.66
N TRP A 74 -2.42 7.40 10.78
CA TRP A 74 -2.18 5.96 10.91
C TRP A 74 -3.51 5.19 11.06
N GLY A 75 -4.47 5.52 10.20
CA GLY A 75 -5.70 4.77 10.00
C GLY A 75 -5.56 3.68 8.93
N TYR A 76 -6.68 3.23 8.37
CA TYR A 76 -6.67 2.26 7.27
C TYR A 76 -5.85 2.77 6.07
N HIS A 77 -6.18 3.96 5.56
CA HIS A 77 -5.48 4.55 4.41
C HIS A 77 -4.00 4.84 4.68
N GLY A 78 -3.63 5.23 5.90
CA GLY A 78 -2.23 5.43 6.26
C GLY A 78 -1.42 4.15 6.16
N ARG A 79 -1.97 3.03 6.62
CA ARG A 79 -1.31 1.72 6.49
C ARG A 79 -1.19 1.26 5.03
N GLU A 80 -2.23 1.50 4.21
CA GLU A 80 -2.14 1.20 2.77
C GLU A 80 -1.10 2.10 2.08
N THR A 81 -1.07 3.41 2.41
CA THR A 81 -0.02 4.32 1.93
C THR A 81 1.37 3.81 2.30
N LYS A 82 1.56 3.41 3.55
CA LYS A 82 2.83 2.86 4.03
C LYS A 82 3.28 1.66 3.19
N ARG A 83 2.37 0.74 2.85
CA ARG A 83 2.68 -0.41 2.01
C ARG A 83 3.17 0.00 0.62
N VAL A 84 2.51 0.99 0.01
CA VAL A 84 2.95 1.51 -1.30
C VAL A 84 4.31 2.19 -1.18
N LEU A 85 4.55 2.97 -0.13
CA LEU A 85 5.83 3.61 0.11
C LEU A 85 6.96 2.59 0.29
N ASP A 86 6.69 1.49 1.00
CA ASP A 86 7.65 0.40 1.15
C ASP A 86 7.99 -0.26 -0.20
N LEU A 87 6.98 -0.49 -1.06
CA LEU A 87 7.20 -1.01 -2.42
C LEU A 87 8.00 -0.06 -3.30
N CYS A 88 7.92 1.24 -3.04
CA CYS A 88 8.71 2.27 -3.72
C CYS A 88 10.05 2.54 -3.01
N HIS A 89 10.45 1.71 -2.04
CA HIS A 89 11.66 1.91 -1.22
C HIS A 89 11.76 3.29 -0.57
N CYS A 90 10.61 3.90 -0.29
CA CYS A 90 10.54 5.20 0.35
C CYS A 90 10.65 5.06 1.86
N THR A 91 11.67 5.68 2.46
CA THR A 91 11.86 5.69 3.89
C THR A 91 10.96 6.72 4.56
N ILE A 92 10.07 6.28 5.44
CA ILE A 92 9.30 7.15 6.32
C ILE A 92 10.12 7.40 7.58
N HIS A 93 10.34 8.68 7.91
CA HIS A 93 11.12 9.09 9.08
C HIS A 93 10.26 9.17 10.33
N TYR A 94 9.03 9.68 10.19
CA TYR A 94 8.06 9.80 11.27
C TYR A 94 6.66 9.44 10.80
N LEU A 95 5.89 8.89 11.72
CA LEU A 95 4.43 8.85 11.62
C LEU A 95 3.87 10.05 12.38
N CYS A 96 2.86 10.71 11.84
CA CYS A 96 2.12 11.75 12.55
C CYS A 96 0.69 11.28 12.78
N ASP A 97 0.19 11.42 14.01
CA ASP A 97 -1.20 11.09 14.34
C ASP A 97 -1.71 12.04 15.44
N ARG A 98 -3.03 12.22 15.53
CA ARG A 98 -3.68 13.01 16.59
C ARG A 98 -4.08 12.17 17.81
N ASP A 99 -4.00 10.86 17.68
CA ASP A 99 -4.33 9.94 18.75
C ASP A 99 -3.25 9.97 19.83
N GLU A 100 -3.59 10.56 20.97
CA GLU A 100 -2.70 10.70 22.12
C GLU A 100 -2.11 9.37 22.60
N HIS A 101 -2.84 8.26 22.38
CA HIS A 101 -2.35 6.92 22.74
C HIS A 101 -1.24 6.42 21.79
N LYS A 102 -1.10 7.01 20.63
CA LYS A 102 -0.05 6.68 19.67
C LYS A 102 1.15 7.60 19.77
N ILE A 103 0.92 8.89 20.08
CA ILE A 103 1.97 9.91 20.17
C ILE A 103 3.04 9.47 21.19
N GLY A 104 4.32 9.62 20.83
CA GLY A 104 5.45 9.21 21.65
C GLY A 104 5.76 7.70 21.62
N THR A 105 4.95 6.89 20.93
CA THR A 105 5.21 5.45 20.73
C THR A 105 6.00 5.19 19.45
N LYS A 106 6.34 3.93 19.22
CA LYS A 106 6.87 3.46 17.92
C LYS A 106 5.92 2.46 17.31
N ILE A 107 5.59 2.67 16.03
CA ILE A 107 4.81 1.74 15.23
C ILE A 107 5.70 1.26 14.09
N GLU A 108 5.86 -0.06 13.94
CA GLU A 108 6.78 -0.66 12.95
C GLU A 108 8.22 -0.08 13.01
N GLY A 109 8.67 0.30 14.21
CA GLY A 109 9.98 0.91 14.44
C GLY A 109 10.05 2.41 14.16
N ILE A 110 9.01 3.04 13.59
CA ILE A 110 8.94 4.46 13.26
C ILE A 110 8.30 5.22 14.44
N SER A 111 8.92 6.33 14.85
CA SER A 111 8.40 7.18 15.94
C SER A 111 7.14 7.90 15.50
N VAL A 112 6.14 7.94 16.40
CA VAL A 112 4.89 8.67 16.19
C VAL A 112 4.98 10.03 16.90
N ILE A 113 4.80 11.10 16.15
CA ILE A 113 4.84 12.49 16.61
C ILE A 113 3.48 13.17 16.46
N SER A 114 3.26 14.24 17.20
CA SER A 114 2.03 15.03 17.10
C SER A 114 2.07 16.00 15.91
N PRO A 115 0.93 16.51 15.44
CA PRO A 115 0.90 17.58 14.43
C PRO A 115 1.63 18.84 14.89
N GLU A 116 1.54 19.20 16.17
CA GLU A 116 2.21 20.35 16.75
C GLU A 116 3.73 20.21 16.60
N GLU A 117 4.26 19.03 16.89
CA GLU A 117 5.69 18.74 16.72
C GLU A 117 6.12 18.84 15.24
N VAL A 118 5.28 18.37 14.32
CA VAL A 118 5.53 18.56 12.88
C VAL A 118 5.61 20.05 12.53
N PHE A 119 4.70 20.87 13.02
CA PHE A 119 4.66 22.30 12.71
C PHE A 119 5.81 23.08 13.35
N GLU A 120 6.30 22.67 14.51
CA GLU A 120 7.37 23.37 15.23
C GLU A 120 8.76 22.96 14.74
N ASN A 121 8.99 21.65 14.57
CA ASN A 121 10.33 21.11 14.43
C ASN A 121 10.63 20.53 13.04
N HIS A 122 9.62 20.28 12.20
CA HIS A 122 9.78 19.57 10.92
C HIS A 122 9.24 20.34 9.70
N ARG A 123 9.36 21.67 9.70
CA ARG A 123 8.80 22.56 8.65
C ARG A 123 9.39 22.33 7.26
N ASP A 124 10.61 21.84 7.18
CA ASP A 124 11.28 21.55 5.91
C ASP A 124 10.99 20.15 5.38
N SER A 125 10.27 19.35 6.14
CA SER A 125 9.91 17.99 5.77
C SER A 125 8.90 17.93 4.63
N SER A 126 8.75 16.77 4.07
CA SER A 126 7.70 16.42 3.13
C SER A 126 6.64 15.60 3.84
N VAL A 127 5.38 15.97 3.66
CA VAL A 127 4.26 15.32 4.34
C VAL A 127 3.39 14.58 3.33
N ILE A 128 3.19 13.30 3.59
CA ILE A 128 2.24 12.45 2.86
C ILE A 128 1.01 12.25 3.72
N ILE A 129 -0.16 12.62 3.21
CA ILE A 129 -1.42 12.52 3.93
C ILE A 129 -1.98 11.10 3.78
N GLY A 130 -2.08 10.37 4.89
CA GLY A 130 -2.58 9.00 4.98
C GLY A 130 -4.06 8.91 5.39
N SER A 131 -4.90 9.86 5.00
CA SER A 131 -6.33 9.88 5.35
C SER A 131 -7.18 10.38 4.20
N GLU A 132 -8.11 9.54 3.71
CA GLU A 132 -9.10 9.97 2.72
C GLU A 132 -10.11 10.96 3.32
N ARG A 133 -10.62 10.62 4.48
CA ARG A 133 -11.71 11.39 5.13
C ARG A 133 -11.30 12.80 5.52
N TYR A 134 -10.05 12.98 5.96
CA TYR A 134 -9.56 14.25 6.53
C TYR A 134 -8.50 14.92 5.66
N LYS A 135 -8.31 14.47 4.42
CA LYS A 135 -7.25 14.96 3.53
C LYS A 135 -7.24 16.46 3.33
N ASP A 136 -8.42 17.04 3.06
CA ASP A 136 -8.54 18.48 2.80
C ASP A 136 -8.28 19.32 4.06
N GLN A 137 -8.77 18.86 5.21
CA GLN A 137 -8.50 19.50 6.48
C GLN A 137 -7.01 19.46 6.83
N MET A 138 -6.38 18.31 6.70
CA MET A 138 -4.94 18.12 6.97
C MET A 138 -4.09 18.97 6.02
N ARG A 139 -4.44 19.00 4.73
CA ARG A 139 -3.77 19.85 3.76
C ARG A 139 -3.90 21.34 4.10
N GLN A 140 -5.11 21.81 4.43
CA GLN A 140 -5.33 23.21 4.83
C GLN A 140 -4.52 23.58 6.07
N GLU A 141 -4.46 22.71 7.05
CA GLU A 141 -3.71 22.92 8.27
C GLU A 141 -2.20 23.04 8.01
N LEU A 142 -1.63 22.16 7.15
CA LEU A 142 -0.23 22.28 6.72
C LEU A 142 0.03 23.64 6.04
N LEU A 143 -0.86 24.06 5.15
CA LEU A 143 -0.72 25.36 4.47
C LEU A 143 -0.82 26.53 5.44
N LEU A 144 -1.69 26.49 6.44
CA LEU A 144 -1.78 27.51 7.50
C LEU A 144 -0.49 27.62 8.33
N HIS A 145 0.21 26.50 8.50
CA HIS A 145 1.52 26.46 9.16
C HIS A 145 2.71 26.68 8.20
N ASN A 146 2.43 27.24 7.00
CA ASN A 146 3.43 27.61 5.99
C ASN A 146 4.23 26.44 5.40
N PHE A 147 3.69 25.21 5.40
CA PHE A 147 4.28 24.15 4.61
C PHE A 147 4.16 24.47 3.12
N PRO A 148 5.22 24.37 2.33
CA PRO A 148 5.14 24.54 0.89
C PRO A 148 4.22 23.46 0.28
N GLU A 149 3.26 23.88 -0.55
CA GLU A 149 2.31 22.94 -1.16
C GLU A 149 3.01 21.80 -1.93
N ARG A 150 4.14 22.10 -2.57
CA ARG A 150 4.96 21.10 -3.26
C ARG A 150 5.54 19.99 -2.34
N ASN A 151 5.55 20.23 -1.03
CA ASN A 151 6.02 19.26 -0.03
C ASN A 151 4.85 18.46 0.58
N ILE A 152 3.64 18.64 0.09
CA ILE A 152 2.45 17.93 0.57
C ILE A 152 1.98 17.01 -0.54
N LEU A 153 1.79 15.73 -0.23
CA LEU A 153 1.24 14.74 -1.14
C LEU A 153 0.04 14.07 -0.50
N TYR A 154 -1.01 13.95 -1.27
CA TYR A 154 -2.07 12.99 -1.02
C TYR A 154 -2.02 11.95 -2.14
N PRO A 155 -1.71 10.68 -1.84
CA PRO A 155 -1.66 9.65 -2.87
C PRO A 155 -3.03 9.44 -3.48
N CYS A 156 -3.10 9.43 -4.80
CA CYS A 156 -4.32 9.12 -5.52
C CYS A 156 -4.57 7.61 -5.48
N TYR A 157 -5.32 7.15 -4.47
CA TYR A 157 -5.70 5.74 -4.33
C TYR A 157 -6.54 5.25 -5.49
N ASP A 158 -7.36 6.14 -6.08
CA ASP A 158 -8.21 5.80 -7.22
C ASP A 158 -7.38 5.29 -8.41
N HIS A 159 -6.18 5.82 -8.62
CA HIS A 159 -5.26 5.32 -9.65
C HIS A 159 -4.69 3.94 -9.33
N LEU A 160 -4.30 3.72 -8.07
CA LEU A 160 -3.79 2.42 -7.61
C LEU A 160 -4.91 1.38 -7.63
N GLN A 161 -6.10 1.77 -7.17
CA GLN A 161 -7.27 0.92 -7.17
C GLN A 161 -7.78 0.62 -8.58
N ALA A 162 -7.85 1.62 -9.45
CA ALA A 162 -8.25 1.42 -10.84
C ALA A 162 -7.30 0.53 -11.66
N GLN A 163 -6.01 0.54 -11.34
CA GLN A 163 -5.05 -0.39 -11.95
C GLN A 163 -5.18 -1.81 -11.41
N THR A 164 -5.45 -1.96 -10.11
CA THR A 164 -5.70 -3.28 -9.50
C THR A 164 -7.07 -3.82 -9.90
N ASP A 165 -8.12 -3.01 -9.91
CA ASP A 165 -9.48 -3.44 -10.22
C ASP A 165 -9.62 -3.91 -11.67
N LYS A 166 -8.96 -3.23 -12.62
CA LYS A 166 -8.96 -3.64 -14.04
C LYS A 166 -8.26 -4.97 -14.29
N LYS A 167 -7.29 -5.32 -13.46
CA LYS A 167 -6.46 -6.51 -13.64
C LYS A 167 -6.81 -7.65 -12.70
N GLN A 168 -7.53 -7.38 -11.61
CA GLN A 168 -7.68 -8.29 -10.49
C GLN A 168 -8.33 -9.63 -10.84
N TYR A 169 -9.23 -9.66 -11.84
CA TYR A 169 -10.00 -10.85 -12.19
C TYR A 169 -9.91 -11.23 -13.67
N PHE A 170 -9.53 -10.32 -14.55
CA PHE A 170 -9.72 -10.44 -15.99
C PHE A 170 -8.43 -10.41 -16.83
N ASP A 171 -7.26 -10.31 -16.23
CA ASP A 171 -5.98 -10.31 -16.95
C ASP A 171 -5.34 -11.71 -17.05
N VAL A 172 -5.86 -12.68 -16.28
CA VAL A 172 -5.30 -14.04 -16.22
C VAL A 172 -5.92 -14.94 -17.28
N PHE A 173 -7.16 -14.63 -17.71
CA PHE A 173 -7.92 -15.41 -18.69
C PHE A 173 -8.35 -14.51 -19.85
N GLY A 174 -8.33 -15.04 -21.09
CA GLY A 174 -8.97 -14.36 -22.21
C GLY A 174 -10.48 -14.61 -22.21
N PRO A 175 -11.31 -13.68 -22.72
CA PRO A 175 -12.76 -13.87 -22.82
C PRO A 175 -13.12 -15.08 -23.69
N VAL A 176 -14.11 -15.83 -23.25
CA VAL A 176 -14.63 -17.02 -23.95
C VAL A 176 -16.11 -16.82 -24.26
N GLU A 177 -16.56 -17.24 -25.42
CA GLU A 177 -18.00 -17.19 -25.77
C GLU A 177 -18.84 -17.99 -24.77
N ASN A 178 -19.97 -17.41 -24.35
CA ASN A 178 -20.91 -17.98 -23.38
C ASN A 178 -20.33 -18.20 -21.98
N GLU A 179 -19.37 -17.38 -21.57
CA GLU A 179 -18.82 -17.43 -20.24
C GLU A 179 -19.85 -17.00 -19.18
N VAL A 180 -19.81 -17.65 -18.01
CA VAL A 180 -20.67 -17.34 -16.88
C VAL A 180 -19.82 -16.83 -15.73
N PHE A 181 -20.05 -15.57 -15.36
CA PHE A 181 -19.41 -14.96 -14.21
C PHE A 181 -20.34 -14.93 -13.00
N ILE A 182 -19.88 -15.42 -11.85
CA ILE A 182 -20.63 -15.40 -10.60
C ILE A 182 -19.87 -14.52 -9.59
N ASP A 183 -20.44 -13.36 -9.29
CA ASP A 183 -19.92 -12.50 -8.21
C ASP A 183 -20.69 -12.76 -6.91
N ALA A 184 -20.07 -13.50 -5.98
CA ALA A 184 -20.66 -13.84 -4.70
C ALA A 184 -20.54 -12.70 -3.64
N GLY A 185 -19.89 -11.60 -3.99
CA GLY A 185 -19.63 -10.45 -3.11
C GLY A 185 -19.84 -9.09 -3.77
N ALA A 186 -20.77 -8.98 -4.71
CA ALA A 186 -21.06 -7.80 -5.53
C ALA A 186 -21.52 -6.60 -4.69
N TYR A 187 -20.58 -6.00 -3.94
CA TYR A 187 -20.84 -4.88 -3.02
C TYR A 187 -21.48 -3.69 -3.73
N ASP A 188 -20.92 -3.24 -4.86
CA ASP A 188 -21.38 -2.09 -5.66
C ASP A 188 -21.64 -2.43 -7.13
N GLY A 189 -21.42 -3.68 -7.53
CA GLY A 189 -21.63 -4.18 -8.89
C GLY A 189 -20.52 -3.81 -9.87
N ASN A 190 -19.47 -3.13 -9.47
CA ASN A 190 -18.39 -2.74 -10.37
C ASN A 190 -17.68 -3.93 -10.99
N THR A 191 -17.51 -5.03 -10.26
CA THR A 191 -16.91 -6.27 -10.80
C THR A 191 -17.75 -6.85 -11.95
N ILE A 192 -19.08 -6.82 -11.81
CA ILE A 192 -20.01 -7.26 -12.86
C ILE A 192 -19.90 -6.36 -14.10
N LEU A 193 -19.84 -5.03 -13.89
CA LEU A 193 -19.65 -4.07 -14.99
C LEU A 193 -18.31 -4.28 -15.70
N ASN A 194 -17.25 -4.58 -14.95
CA ASN A 194 -15.94 -4.89 -15.51
C ASN A 194 -15.99 -6.17 -16.36
N PHE A 195 -16.70 -7.21 -15.91
CA PHE A 195 -16.89 -8.42 -16.67
C PHE A 195 -17.65 -8.21 -17.99
N VAL A 196 -18.73 -7.42 -17.96
CA VAL A 196 -19.51 -7.11 -19.16
C VAL A 196 -18.70 -6.35 -20.21
N ASN A 197 -17.73 -5.55 -19.76
CA ASN A 197 -16.88 -4.73 -20.63
C ASN A 197 -15.55 -5.40 -21.03
N TRP A 198 -15.30 -6.58 -20.50
CA TRP A 198 -14.10 -7.37 -20.75
C TRP A 198 -14.25 -8.23 -21.99
#